data_f32106b267f4f7b8f5aba1ffc6e76004
#
_entry.id   f32106b267f4f7b8f5aba1ffc6e76004
#
_cell.length_a   1.000
_cell.length_b   1.000
_cell.length_c   1.000
_cell.angle_alpha   90.00
_cell.angle_beta   90.00
_cell.angle_gamma   90.00
#
_symmetry.space_group_name_H-M   'P 1'
#
loop_
_entity.id
_entity.type
_entity.pdbx_description
1 polymer ?
#
loop_
_entity_poly.entity_id
_entity_poly.type
_entity_poly.pdbx_seq_one_letter_code
_entity_poly.pdbx_strand_id
1 'polypeptide(L)'
;MSDFFNLTIYSPEEIIFNDKAVELNATNSVGEFGILPGHTFFSSNILPCNLSFKGLEGDLRKLTTGPGLITVKSNKVIVVLESAKAI
;
A
#
# COMPACT_ATOMS: atom_id res chain seq x y z
N MET A 1 8.49 18.43 5.65
CA MET A 1 8.63 17.16 4.94
C MET A 1 8.26 16.02 5.88
N SER A 2 7.49 15.08 5.40
CA SER A 2 7.04 13.96 6.25
C SER A 2 8.05 12.83 6.24
N ASP A 3 8.25 12.21 7.41
CA ASP A 3 9.10 11.03 7.53
C ASP A 3 8.29 9.74 7.36
N PHE A 4 6.98 9.84 7.22
CA PHE A 4 6.09 8.71 7.07
C PHE A 4 4.82 9.15 6.34
N PHE A 5 4.02 8.17 5.93
CA PHE A 5 2.67 8.42 5.45
C PHE A 5 1.70 7.52 6.23
N ASN A 6 0.44 7.89 6.23
CA ASN A 6 -0.59 7.09 6.88
C ASN A 6 -1.10 6.08 5.85
N LEU A 7 -0.99 4.81 6.18
CA LEU A 7 -1.37 3.72 5.27
C LEU A 7 -2.56 2.95 5.85
N THR A 8 -3.60 2.80 5.04
CA THR A 8 -4.71 1.94 5.39
C THR A 8 -4.91 0.94 4.26
N ILE A 9 -4.94 -0.34 4.60
CA ILE A 9 -5.16 -1.42 3.64
C ILE A 9 -6.45 -2.13 4.04
N TYR A 10 -7.42 -2.14 3.11
CA TYR A 10 -8.72 -2.77 3.31
C TYR A 10 -8.85 -4.03 2.49
N SER A 11 -9.52 -5.02 3.05
CA SER A 11 -10.07 -6.15 2.30
C SER A 11 -11.57 -6.19 2.58
N PRO A 12 -12.35 -7.02 1.87
CA PRO A 12 -13.78 -7.06 2.11
C PRO A 12 -14.14 -7.45 3.55
N GLU A 13 -13.32 -8.25 4.21
CA GLU A 13 -13.63 -8.77 5.54
C GLU A 13 -13.08 -7.91 6.67
N GLU A 14 -12.02 -7.15 6.43
CA GLU A 14 -11.34 -6.48 7.53
C GLU A 14 -10.41 -5.38 7.06
N ILE A 15 -10.01 -4.56 8.02
CA ILE A 15 -8.89 -3.63 7.81
C ILE A 15 -7.63 -4.41 8.13
N ILE A 16 -6.78 -4.59 7.10
CA ILE A 16 -5.56 -5.39 7.25
C ILE A 16 -4.48 -4.60 7.98
N PHE A 17 -4.39 -3.31 7.67
CA PHE A 17 -3.37 -2.44 8.27
C PHE A 17 -3.89 -1.02 8.32
N ASN A 18 -3.61 -0.31 9.40
CA ASN A 18 -4.01 1.09 9.56
C ASN A 18 -3.04 1.76 10.52
N ASP A 19 -1.92 2.21 10.01
CA ASP A 19 -0.89 2.84 10.82
C ASP A 19 0.08 3.58 9.91
N LYS A 20 1.13 4.13 10.48
CA LYS A 20 2.17 4.84 9.77
C LYS A 20 3.09 3.87 9.04
N ALA A 21 3.54 4.27 7.86
CA ALA A 21 4.44 3.46 7.06
C ALA A 21 5.46 4.37 6.38
N VAL A 22 6.57 3.79 5.96
CA VAL A 22 7.64 4.55 5.32
C VAL A 22 7.90 4.12 3.88
N GLU A 23 7.30 3.01 3.46
CA GLU A 23 7.49 2.52 2.10
C GLU A 23 6.38 1.53 1.75
N LEU A 24 5.92 1.56 0.49
CA LEU A 24 4.99 0.57 -0.02
C LEU A 24 5.36 0.27 -1.46
N ASN A 25 5.37 -1.00 -1.83
CA ASN A 25 5.67 -1.45 -3.18
C ASN A 25 4.57 -2.39 -3.67
N ALA A 26 4.14 -2.18 -4.90
CA ALA A 26 3.10 -3.00 -5.51
C ALA A 26 3.28 -2.99 -7.03
N THR A 27 2.35 -3.62 -7.74
CA THR A 27 2.42 -3.73 -9.20
C THR A 27 1.11 -3.23 -9.81
N ASN A 28 1.21 -2.42 -10.85
CA ASN A 28 0.05 -2.02 -11.64
C ASN A 28 0.27 -2.46 -13.09
N SER A 29 -0.62 -2.04 -14.00
CA SER A 29 -0.55 -2.47 -15.40
C SER A 29 0.69 -1.98 -16.14
N VAL A 30 1.40 -1.00 -15.61
CA VAL A 30 2.63 -0.48 -16.22
C VAL A 30 3.86 -1.19 -15.66
N GLY A 31 3.77 -1.75 -14.47
CA GLY A 31 4.88 -2.45 -13.82
C GLY A 31 4.90 -2.18 -12.33
N GLU A 32 6.04 -2.47 -11.72
CA GLU A 32 6.20 -2.23 -10.29
C GLU A 32 6.29 -0.74 -9.99
N PHE A 33 5.74 -0.34 -8.84
CA PHE A 33 5.83 1.04 -8.39
C PHE A 33 6.03 1.08 -6.88
N GLY A 34 6.59 2.18 -6.40
CA GLY A 34 6.84 2.37 -4.97
C GLY A 34 6.30 3.70 -4.50
N ILE A 35 5.85 3.73 -3.25
CA ILE A 35 5.35 4.93 -2.59
C ILE A 35 6.27 5.22 -1.41
N LEU A 36 6.75 6.45 -1.33
CA LEU A 36 7.55 6.95 -0.21
C LEU A 36 6.84 8.15 0.41
N PRO A 37 7.22 8.55 1.62
CA PRO A 37 6.63 9.73 2.24
C PRO A 37 6.77 10.97 1.33
N GLY A 38 5.72 11.77 1.26
CA GLY A 38 5.73 12.96 0.41
C GLY A 38 5.42 12.69 -1.05
N HIS A 39 4.99 11.49 -1.40
CA HIS A 39 4.63 11.17 -2.77
C HIS A 39 3.50 12.07 -3.26
N THR A 40 3.56 12.47 -4.54
CA THR A 40 2.54 13.31 -5.13
C THR A 40 1.21 12.55 -5.26
N PHE A 41 0.15 13.27 -5.61
CA PHE A 41 -1.14 12.64 -5.84
C PHE A 41 -0.97 11.49 -6.87
N PHE A 42 -1.54 10.34 -6.54
CA PHE A 42 -1.41 9.16 -7.38
C PHE A 42 -2.63 8.26 -7.16
N SER A 43 -3.17 7.75 -8.25
CA SER A 43 -4.28 6.81 -8.19
C SER A 43 -4.07 5.75 -9.26
N SER A 44 -4.21 4.49 -8.90
CA SER A 44 -3.90 3.40 -9.82
C SER A 44 -4.64 2.14 -9.43
N ASN A 45 -4.72 1.22 -10.40
CA ASN A 45 -5.13 -0.14 -10.09
C ASN A 45 -3.93 -0.88 -9.51
N ILE A 46 -4.21 -1.96 -8.79
CA ILE A 46 -3.20 -2.90 -8.31
C ILE A 46 -3.53 -4.24 -8.95
N LEU A 47 -2.55 -4.83 -9.62
CA LEU A 47 -2.67 -6.18 -10.15
C LEU A 47 -2.37 -7.19 -9.05
N PRO A 48 -2.86 -8.43 -9.17
CA PRO A 48 -2.46 -9.48 -8.24
C PRO A 48 -0.94 -9.54 -8.15
N CYS A 49 -0.41 -9.44 -6.96
CA CYS A 49 1.04 -9.35 -6.78
C CYS A 49 1.42 -9.63 -5.33
N ASN A 50 2.71 -9.61 -5.07
CA ASN A 50 3.23 -9.61 -3.72
C ASN A 50 3.47 -8.16 -3.35
N LEU A 51 2.50 -7.57 -2.64
CA LEU A 51 2.62 -6.21 -2.15
C LEU A 51 3.45 -6.22 -0.88
N SER A 52 4.36 -5.27 -0.75
CA SER A 52 5.15 -5.14 0.46
C SER A 52 5.05 -3.73 1.00
N PHE A 53 5.13 -3.61 2.32
CA PHE A 53 5.16 -2.30 2.95
C PHE A 53 6.00 -2.38 4.21
N LYS A 54 6.57 -1.25 4.58
CA LYS A 54 7.45 -1.14 5.73
C LYS A 54 6.84 -0.18 6.73
N GLY A 55 6.71 -0.63 7.98
CA GLY A 55 6.19 0.20 9.06
C GLY A 55 7.19 1.23 9.53
N LEU A 56 6.75 2.09 10.45
CA LEU A 56 7.55 3.20 10.94
C LEU A 56 8.88 2.75 11.55
N GLU A 57 8.92 1.56 12.13
CA GLU A 57 10.13 1.06 12.77
C GLU A 57 10.95 0.16 11.86
N GLY A 58 10.61 0.12 10.58
CA GLY A 58 11.39 -0.61 9.60
C GLY A 58 10.98 -2.06 9.42
N ASP A 59 9.94 -2.52 10.10
CA ASP A 59 9.46 -3.89 9.95
C ASP A 59 8.82 -4.07 8.57
N LEU A 60 9.34 -5.03 7.82
CA LEU A 60 8.85 -5.33 6.48
C LEU A 60 7.73 -6.34 6.54
N ARG A 61 6.63 -6.05 5.85
CA ARG A 61 5.48 -6.95 5.75
C ARG A 61 5.14 -7.20 4.29
N LYS A 62 4.66 -8.38 4.00
CA LYS A 62 4.30 -8.78 2.64
C LYS A 62 2.93 -9.42 2.61
N LEU A 63 2.19 -9.12 1.53
CA LEU A 63 0.88 -9.71 1.28
C LEU A 63 0.84 -10.22 -0.15
N THR A 64 0.23 -11.39 -0.33
CA THR A 64 -0.15 -11.83 -1.68
C THR A 64 -1.55 -11.28 -1.91
N THR A 65 -1.72 -10.45 -2.94
CA THR A 65 -2.97 -9.76 -3.17
C THR A 65 -3.67 -10.19 -4.43
N GLY A 66 -5.01 -10.09 -4.42
CA GLY A 66 -5.80 -10.05 -5.63
C GLY A 66 -5.78 -8.63 -6.20
N PRO A 67 -6.66 -8.34 -7.16
CA PRO A 67 -6.71 -7.00 -7.74
C PRO A 67 -7.25 -5.98 -6.74
N GLY A 68 -6.88 -4.71 -6.94
CA GLY A 68 -7.34 -3.66 -6.06
C GLY A 68 -7.05 -2.28 -6.62
N LEU A 69 -7.18 -1.29 -5.75
CA LEU A 69 -6.97 0.12 -6.09
C LEU A 69 -6.14 0.77 -5.00
N ILE A 70 -5.33 1.74 -5.40
CA ILE A 70 -4.54 2.53 -4.48
C ILE A 70 -4.74 4.01 -4.78
N THR A 71 -4.87 4.81 -3.73
CA THR A 71 -4.96 6.27 -3.85
C THR A 71 -3.99 6.89 -2.86
N VAL A 72 -3.19 7.83 -3.35
CA VAL A 72 -2.24 8.59 -2.54
C VAL A 72 -2.63 10.06 -2.63
N LYS A 73 -2.91 10.69 -1.48
CA LYS A 73 -3.27 12.10 -1.44
C LYS A 73 -2.90 12.67 -0.08
N SER A 74 -2.20 13.81 -0.09
CA SER A 74 -1.86 14.53 1.14
C SER A 74 -1.23 13.62 2.18
N ASN A 75 -0.28 12.80 1.75
CA ASN A 75 0.48 11.88 2.60
C ASN A 75 -0.40 10.80 3.26
N LYS A 76 -1.55 10.51 2.64
CA LYS A 76 -2.41 9.41 3.03
C LYS A 76 -2.48 8.42 1.89
N VAL A 77 -2.28 7.16 2.20
CA VAL A 77 -2.29 6.07 1.22
C VAL A 77 -3.41 5.11 1.60
N ILE A 78 -4.34 4.92 0.69
CA ILE A 78 -5.47 4.01 0.90
C ILE A 78 -5.39 2.93 -0.16
N VAL A 79 -5.37 1.68 0.29
CA VAL A 79 -5.33 0.50 -0.57
C VAL A 79 -6.58 -0.32 -0.30
N VAL A 80 -7.31 -0.63 -1.36
CA VAL A 80 -8.51 -1.47 -1.26
C VAL A 80 -8.26 -2.71 -2.12
N LEU A 81 -8.28 -3.87 -1.51
CA LEU A 81 -7.96 -5.14 -2.18
C LEU A 81 -9.16 -6.05 -2.17
N GLU A 82 -9.38 -6.78 -3.28
CA GLU A 82 -10.43 -7.79 -3.33
C GLU A 82 -10.09 -9.00 -2.49
N SER A 83 -8.79 -9.27 -2.32
CA SER A 83 -8.32 -10.32 -1.44
C SER A 83 -6.88 -10.04 -1.05
N ALA A 84 -6.48 -10.53 0.11
CA ALA A 84 -5.12 -10.39 0.57
C ALA A 84 -4.82 -11.49 1.58
N LYS A 85 -3.59 -11.99 1.52
CA LYS A 85 -3.14 -13.04 2.41
C LYS A 85 -1.71 -12.73 2.84
N ALA A 86 -1.46 -12.76 4.14
CA ALA A 86 -0.12 -12.53 4.67
C ALA A 86 0.81 -13.67 4.24
N ILE A 87 2.03 -13.28 3.89
CA ILE A 87 3.07 -14.24 3.54
C ILE A 87 3.92 -14.50 4.77
#